data_fc67c790e222c7c233861a065d9818ae
#
_entry.id   fc67c790e222c7c233861a065d9818ae
#
_cell.length_a   1.000
_cell.length_b   1.000
_cell.length_c   1.000
_cell.angle_alpha   90.00
_cell.angle_beta   90.00
_cell.angle_gamma   90.00
#
_symmetry.space_group_name_H-M   'P 1'
#
loop_
_entity.id
_entity.type
_entity.pdbx_description
1 polymer ?
#
loop_
_entity_poly.entity_id
_entity_poly.type
_entity_poly.pdbx_seq_one_letter_code
_entity_poly.pdbx_strand_id
1 'polypeptide(L)'
;FGGLAATSILYFMLIKGLKESSFMEGDLKTMIYSNTDTIVWGALIFFTLLMQVLHWLKVNVFKVVILLGTFALALAFAGNDLVNFIGVPLAGYSSYMDLMAQGGTTTTDTFLMESLLEPAKTPWYFLVGSGLVMVIALATSKKAQAVIKTSVDLARQSDGNENFGTSPVARVLVRTCNNASNTILSVVPLRVKDWIDSRFNNNEIILEDKASFDLVRASVNVVLSGLLIALGTSL
;
A
#
# COMPACT_ATOMS: atom_id res chain seq x y z
N PHE A 1 17.56 -3.12 3.41
CA PHE A 1 16.33 -2.34 3.20
C PHE A 1 15.35 -3.07 2.27
N GLY A 2 15.74 -3.45 1.05
CA GLY A 2 14.85 -4.06 0.05
C GLY A 2 14.10 -5.31 0.54
N GLY A 3 14.77 -6.22 1.22
CA GLY A 3 14.15 -7.42 1.79
C GLY A 3 13.10 -7.11 2.84
N LEU A 4 13.41 -6.22 3.78
CA LEU A 4 12.47 -5.77 4.81
C LEU A 4 11.29 -5.02 4.19
N ALA A 5 11.53 -4.15 3.24
CA ALA A 5 10.48 -3.42 2.53
C ALA A 5 9.53 -4.37 1.79
N ALA A 6 10.07 -5.32 1.01
CA ALA A 6 9.25 -6.30 0.29
C ALA A 6 8.44 -7.20 1.23
N THR A 7 9.02 -7.61 2.37
CA THR A 7 8.31 -8.40 3.39
C THR A 7 7.17 -7.60 4.03
N SER A 8 7.39 -6.32 4.34
CA SER A 8 6.36 -5.44 4.89
C SER A 8 5.21 -5.24 3.88
N ILE A 9 5.54 -5.10 2.60
CA ILE A 9 4.56 -4.99 1.52
C ILE A 9 3.76 -6.30 1.37
N LEU A 10 4.43 -7.46 1.41
CA LEU A 10 3.76 -8.75 1.36
C LEU A 10 2.80 -8.93 2.55
N TYR A 11 3.27 -8.60 3.75
CA TYR A 11 2.42 -8.65 4.95
C TYR A 11 1.17 -7.77 4.78
N PHE A 12 1.35 -6.55 4.30
CA PHE A 12 0.25 -5.64 4.00
C PHE A 12 -0.72 -6.23 2.97
N MET A 13 -0.21 -6.81 1.88
CA MET A 13 -1.05 -7.46 0.86
C MET A 13 -1.86 -8.62 1.44
N LEU A 14 -1.23 -9.53 2.19
CA LEU A 14 -1.88 -10.72 2.73
C LEU A 14 -2.93 -10.36 3.79
N ILE A 15 -2.57 -9.47 4.71
CA ILE A 15 -3.45 -9.14 5.85
C ILE A 15 -4.57 -8.17 5.46
N LYS A 16 -4.31 -7.23 4.55
CA LYS A 16 -5.26 -6.17 4.20
C LYS A 16 -5.82 -6.29 2.79
N GLY A 17 -4.99 -6.62 1.82
CA GLY A 17 -5.40 -6.67 0.42
C GLY A 17 -6.25 -7.88 0.05
N LEU A 18 -5.97 -9.02 0.67
CA LEU A 18 -6.61 -10.29 0.32
C LEU A 18 -7.54 -10.84 1.41
N LYS A 19 -7.64 -10.19 2.57
CA LYS A 19 -8.41 -10.68 3.72
C LYS A 19 -9.87 -11.06 3.39
N GLU A 20 -10.52 -10.27 2.54
CA GLU A 20 -11.92 -10.41 2.16
C GLU A 20 -12.10 -10.90 0.71
N SER A 21 -11.01 -11.34 0.09
CA SER A 21 -11.04 -11.87 -1.27
C SER A 21 -11.62 -13.28 -1.29
N SER A 22 -12.40 -13.59 -2.34
CA SER A 22 -12.93 -14.93 -2.59
C SER A 22 -11.85 -16.01 -2.73
N PHE A 23 -10.59 -15.62 -3.01
CA PHE A 23 -9.44 -16.53 -3.06
C PHE A 23 -8.99 -16.99 -1.68
N MET A 24 -9.40 -16.30 -0.61
CA MET A 24 -9.03 -16.56 0.78
C MET A 24 -10.13 -17.29 1.55
N GLU A 25 -10.93 -18.11 0.89
CA GLU A 25 -11.94 -18.93 1.54
C GLU A 25 -11.36 -20.26 2.04
N GLY A 26 -11.90 -20.76 3.14
CA GLY A 26 -11.63 -22.10 3.67
C GLY A 26 -10.24 -22.27 4.29
N ASP A 27 -9.60 -23.39 3.95
CA ASP A 27 -8.35 -23.88 4.56
C ASP A 27 -7.16 -22.95 4.36
N LEU A 28 -7.10 -22.23 3.23
CA LEU A 28 -6.02 -21.29 2.93
C LEU A 28 -5.98 -20.13 3.91
N LYS A 29 -7.15 -19.59 4.26
CA LYS A 29 -7.26 -18.50 5.23
C LYS A 29 -6.75 -18.94 6.60
N THR A 30 -7.20 -20.09 7.06
CA THR A 30 -6.78 -20.66 8.34
C THR A 30 -5.29 -20.97 8.34
N MET A 31 -4.75 -21.53 7.26
CA MET A 31 -3.33 -21.84 7.12
C MET A 31 -2.45 -20.57 7.19
N ILE A 32 -2.84 -19.49 6.52
CA ILE A 32 -2.09 -18.24 6.51
C ILE A 32 -2.11 -17.59 7.90
N TYR A 33 -3.28 -17.53 8.55
CA TYR A 33 -3.38 -16.90 9.86
C TYR A 33 -2.69 -17.70 10.96
N SER A 34 -2.76 -19.04 10.93
CA SER A 34 -2.09 -19.88 11.91
C SER A 34 -0.56 -19.89 11.77
N ASN A 35 -0.04 -19.61 10.57
CA ASN A 35 1.40 -19.64 10.29
C ASN A 35 1.97 -18.25 9.90
N THR A 36 1.30 -17.17 10.27
CA THR A 36 1.72 -15.81 9.90
C THR A 36 3.17 -15.52 10.25
N ASP A 37 3.62 -15.88 11.44
CA ASP A 37 5.00 -15.66 11.88
C ASP A 37 6.02 -16.40 11.00
N THR A 38 5.73 -17.67 10.70
CA THR A 38 6.59 -18.48 9.83
C THR A 38 6.64 -17.91 8.40
N ILE A 39 5.50 -17.44 7.89
CA ILE A 39 5.40 -16.81 6.57
C ILE A 39 6.21 -15.50 6.54
N VAL A 40 6.09 -14.67 7.58
CA VAL A 40 6.83 -13.40 7.67
C VAL A 40 8.34 -13.63 7.73
N TRP A 41 8.81 -14.54 8.58
CA TRP A 41 10.23 -14.85 8.67
C TRP A 41 10.76 -15.50 7.39
N GLY A 42 10.02 -16.44 6.81
CA GLY A 42 10.37 -17.08 5.53
C GLY A 42 10.43 -16.05 4.39
N ALA A 43 9.45 -15.15 4.32
CA ALA A 43 9.42 -14.07 3.35
C ALA A 43 10.60 -13.10 3.54
N LEU A 44 10.96 -12.77 4.78
CA LEU A 44 12.08 -11.89 5.07
C LEU A 44 13.40 -12.48 4.54
N ILE A 45 13.65 -13.74 4.80
CA ILE A 45 14.84 -14.45 4.31
C ILE A 45 14.81 -14.50 2.78
N PHE A 46 13.69 -14.94 2.20
CA PHE A 46 13.54 -15.08 0.75
C PHE A 46 13.73 -13.75 0.02
N PHE A 47 13.04 -12.68 0.44
CA PHE A 47 13.16 -11.38 -0.22
C PHE A 47 14.53 -10.74 0.01
N THR A 48 15.17 -10.98 1.14
CA THR A 48 16.52 -10.47 1.36
C THR A 48 17.51 -11.12 0.40
N LEU A 49 17.44 -12.43 0.23
CA LEU A 49 18.27 -13.16 -0.75
C LEU A 49 17.94 -12.72 -2.18
N LEU A 50 16.67 -12.63 -2.52
CA LEU A 50 16.22 -12.19 -3.85
C LEU A 50 16.73 -10.78 -4.17
N MET A 51 16.58 -9.83 -3.26
CA MET A 51 17.06 -8.46 -3.46
C MET A 51 18.59 -8.39 -3.55
N GLN A 52 19.30 -9.29 -2.85
CA GLN A 52 20.75 -9.40 -2.98
C GLN A 52 21.15 -9.91 -4.36
N VAL A 53 20.46 -10.90 -4.90
CA VAL A 53 20.68 -11.41 -6.26
C VAL A 53 20.40 -10.32 -7.31
N LEU A 54 19.26 -9.61 -7.16
CA LEU A 54 18.93 -8.49 -8.05
C LEU A 54 19.98 -7.38 -8.01
N HIS A 55 20.53 -7.10 -6.83
CA HIS A 55 21.62 -6.14 -6.67
C HIS A 55 22.89 -6.60 -7.43
N TRP A 56 23.23 -7.87 -7.37
CA TRP A 56 24.36 -8.44 -8.17
C TRP A 56 24.11 -8.36 -9.66
N LEU A 57 22.86 -8.51 -10.10
CA LEU A 57 22.44 -8.32 -11.49
C LEU A 57 22.37 -6.84 -11.91
N LYS A 58 22.82 -5.92 -11.05
CA LYS A 58 22.77 -4.45 -11.26
C LYS A 58 21.37 -3.88 -11.45
N VAL A 59 20.33 -4.59 -10.98
CA VAL A 59 18.97 -4.08 -10.96
C VAL A 59 18.82 -3.13 -9.79
N ASN A 60 18.19 -1.98 -10.02
CA ASN A 60 17.94 -1.01 -8.95
C ASN A 60 16.83 -1.53 -8.01
N VAL A 61 17.24 -1.97 -6.81
CA VAL A 61 16.36 -2.55 -5.79
C VAL A 61 15.25 -1.57 -5.37
N PHE A 62 15.52 -0.27 -5.34
CA PHE A 62 14.51 0.74 -4.99
C PHE A 62 13.38 0.81 -6.02
N LYS A 63 13.68 0.68 -7.32
CA LYS A 63 12.66 0.60 -8.38
C LYS A 63 11.75 -0.61 -8.17
N VAL A 64 12.33 -1.75 -7.82
CA VAL A 64 11.56 -2.98 -7.54
C VAL A 64 10.65 -2.79 -6.33
N VAL A 65 11.16 -2.20 -5.25
CA VAL A 65 10.36 -1.91 -4.03
C VAL A 65 9.20 -0.95 -4.35
N ILE A 66 9.44 0.10 -5.12
CA ILE A 66 8.39 1.04 -5.53
C ILE A 66 7.31 0.33 -6.34
N LEU A 67 7.70 -0.48 -7.33
CA LEU A 67 6.73 -1.22 -8.16
C LEU A 67 5.91 -2.22 -7.35
N LEU A 68 6.54 -2.98 -6.46
CA LEU A 68 5.83 -3.89 -5.56
C LEU A 68 4.89 -3.15 -4.61
N GLY A 69 5.38 -2.07 -4.01
CA GLY A 69 4.59 -1.29 -3.07
C GLY A 69 3.42 -0.56 -3.71
N THR A 70 3.60 0.03 -4.88
CA THR A 70 2.50 0.67 -5.63
C THR A 70 1.47 -0.36 -6.09
N PHE A 71 1.90 -1.54 -6.53
CA PHE A 71 0.99 -2.63 -6.87
C PHE A 71 0.18 -3.11 -5.65
N ALA A 72 0.84 -3.30 -4.52
CA ALA A 72 0.19 -3.73 -3.27
C ALA A 72 -0.84 -2.71 -2.77
N LEU A 73 -0.48 -1.43 -2.79
CA LEU A 73 -1.39 -0.33 -2.43
C LEU A 73 -2.58 -0.28 -3.39
N ALA A 74 -2.32 -0.34 -4.71
CA ALA A 74 -3.39 -0.35 -5.71
C ALA A 74 -4.36 -1.52 -5.51
N LEU A 75 -3.84 -2.72 -5.23
CA LEU A 75 -4.65 -3.91 -4.97
C LEU A 75 -5.53 -3.72 -3.72
N ALA A 76 -4.95 -3.22 -2.64
CA ALA A 76 -5.68 -3.00 -1.39
C ALA A 76 -6.77 -1.92 -1.53
N PHE A 77 -6.48 -0.81 -2.20
CA PHE A 77 -7.46 0.24 -2.45
C PHE A 77 -8.53 -0.20 -3.43
N ALA A 78 -8.16 -0.89 -4.53
CA ALA A 78 -9.13 -1.37 -5.50
C ALA A 78 -10.14 -2.33 -4.85
N GLY A 79 -9.70 -3.22 -3.95
CA GLY A 79 -10.60 -4.10 -3.21
C GLY A 79 -11.61 -3.33 -2.37
N ASN A 80 -11.16 -2.32 -1.64
CA ASN A 80 -12.03 -1.49 -0.81
C ASN A 80 -12.98 -0.62 -1.65
N ASP A 81 -12.49 0.02 -2.69
CA ASP A 81 -13.29 0.91 -3.54
C ASP A 81 -14.33 0.13 -4.35
N LEU A 82 -13.98 -1.06 -4.86
CA LEU A 82 -14.93 -1.93 -5.56
C LEU A 82 -16.10 -2.34 -4.65
N VAL A 83 -15.83 -2.70 -3.39
CA VAL A 83 -16.89 -3.06 -2.45
C VAL A 83 -17.81 -1.87 -2.18
N ASN A 84 -17.28 -0.70 -1.92
CA ASN A 84 -18.06 0.47 -1.51
C ASN A 84 -18.85 1.10 -2.66
N PHE A 85 -18.27 1.18 -3.86
CA PHE A 85 -18.89 1.91 -4.98
C PHE A 85 -19.64 1.02 -5.95
N ILE A 86 -19.25 -0.24 -6.07
CA ILE A 86 -19.81 -1.17 -7.04
C ILE A 86 -20.56 -2.29 -6.34
N GLY A 87 -20.06 -2.81 -5.25
CA GLY A 87 -20.67 -3.91 -4.50
C GLY A 87 -22.06 -3.56 -3.98
N VAL A 88 -22.25 -2.38 -3.43
CA VAL A 88 -23.56 -1.95 -2.89
C VAL A 88 -24.65 -1.85 -3.98
N PRO A 89 -24.44 -1.16 -5.12
CA PRO A 89 -25.42 -1.18 -6.22
C PRO A 89 -25.70 -2.56 -6.79
N LEU A 90 -24.68 -3.42 -6.86
CA LEU A 90 -24.85 -4.79 -7.36
C LEU A 90 -25.58 -5.69 -6.38
N ALA A 91 -25.39 -5.52 -5.07
CA ALA A 91 -26.16 -6.21 -4.05
C ALA A 91 -27.65 -5.79 -4.13
N GLY A 92 -27.92 -4.50 -4.33
CA GLY A 92 -29.27 -4.00 -4.57
C GLY A 92 -29.90 -4.58 -5.84
N TYR A 93 -29.15 -4.67 -6.94
CA TYR A 93 -29.59 -5.31 -8.16
C TYR A 93 -29.88 -6.82 -7.97
N SER A 94 -29.01 -7.53 -7.27
CA SER A 94 -29.20 -8.95 -6.95
C SER A 94 -30.49 -9.17 -6.16
N SER A 95 -30.70 -8.37 -5.09
CA SER A 95 -31.92 -8.44 -4.28
C SER A 95 -33.19 -8.12 -5.08
N TYR A 96 -33.11 -7.18 -6.02
CA TYR A 96 -34.22 -6.87 -6.93
C TYR A 96 -34.52 -8.06 -7.86
N MET A 97 -33.51 -8.70 -8.40
CA MET A 97 -33.68 -9.89 -9.26
C MET A 97 -34.28 -11.06 -8.48
N ASP A 98 -33.89 -11.27 -7.22
CA ASP A 98 -34.45 -12.28 -6.34
C ASP A 98 -35.93 -12.04 -6.02
N LEU A 99 -36.31 -10.78 -5.78
CA LEU A 99 -37.70 -10.39 -5.59
C LEU A 99 -38.53 -10.70 -6.84
N MET A 100 -38.01 -10.38 -8.03
CA MET A 100 -38.67 -10.67 -9.28
C MET A 100 -38.79 -12.18 -9.57
N ALA A 101 -37.81 -12.97 -9.17
CA ALA A 101 -37.80 -14.42 -9.35
C ALA A 101 -38.85 -15.11 -8.48
N GLN A 102 -39.26 -14.54 -7.34
CA GLN A 102 -40.31 -15.06 -6.48
C GLN A 102 -41.75 -14.82 -7.00
N GLY A 103 -41.90 -14.29 -8.20
CA GLY A 103 -43.12 -14.34 -8.99
C GLY A 103 -44.31 -13.54 -8.44
N GLY A 104 -44.09 -12.44 -7.74
CA GLY A 104 -45.18 -11.53 -7.32
C GLY A 104 -46.06 -12.03 -6.16
N THR A 105 -45.71 -13.12 -5.53
CA THR A 105 -46.40 -13.66 -4.33
C THR A 105 -45.89 -13.00 -3.05
N THR A 106 -44.72 -12.38 -3.11
CA THR A 106 -44.04 -11.72 -1.98
C THR A 106 -44.17 -10.22 -2.13
N THR A 107 -44.69 -9.55 -1.10
CA THR A 107 -44.73 -8.08 -1.02
C THR A 107 -43.40 -7.56 -0.47
N THR A 108 -43.10 -6.26 -0.69
CA THR A 108 -41.90 -5.61 -0.16
C THR A 108 -41.78 -5.73 1.36
N ASP A 109 -42.90 -5.89 2.07
CA ASP A 109 -42.94 -6.01 3.53
C ASP A 109 -42.65 -7.43 4.03
N THR A 110 -42.78 -8.44 3.18
CA THR A 110 -42.58 -9.87 3.51
C THR A 110 -41.32 -10.43 2.87
N PHE A 111 -40.63 -9.67 2.03
CA PHE A 111 -39.42 -10.10 1.36
C PHE A 111 -38.24 -10.15 2.32
N LEU A 112 -37.74 -11.35 2.58
CA LEU A 112 -36.49 -11.55 3.31
C LEU A 112 -35.33 -11.62 2.30
N MET A 113 -34.35 -10.75 2.43
CA MET A 113 -33.17 -10.70 1.57
C MET A 113 -32.17 -11.81 1.93
N GLU A 114 -32.60 -13.08 1.88
CA GLU A 114 -31.78 -14.23 2.27
C GLU A 114 -30.54 -14.39 1.40
N SER A 115 -30.60 -13.96 0.13
CA SER A 115 -29.47 -13.97 -0.79
C SER A 115 -28.30 -13.07 -0.34
N LEU A 116 -28.54 -12.10 0.54
CA LEU A 116 -27.49 -11.23 1.09
C LEU A 116 -26.78 -11.84 2.31
N LEU A 117 -27.26 -12.97 2.85
CA LEU A 117 -26.58 -13.71 3.92
C LEU A 117 -25.35 -14.46 3.38
N GLU A 118 -25.34 -14.77 2.09
CA GLU A 118 -24.20 -15.34 1.41
C GLU A 118 -23.44 -14.27 0.60
N PRO A 119 -22.14 -14.46 0.34
CA PRO A 119 -21.40 -13.57 -0.54
C PRO A 119 -22.06 -13.47 -1.91
N ALA A 120 -22.49 -12.26 -2.30
CA ALA A 120 -23.20 -12.05 -3.56
C ALA A 120 -22.31 -12.45 -4.75
N LYS A 121 -22.76 -13.41 -5.55
CA LYS A 121 -22.10 -13.85 -6.78
C LYS A 121 -22.25 -12.77 -7.85
N THR A 122 -21.31 -11.87 -7.90
CA THR A 122 -21.30 -10.76 -8.87
C THR A 122 -20.81 -11.25 -10.23
N PRO A 123 -21.57 -11.08 -11.31
CA PRO A 123 -21.10 -11.40 -12.65
C PRO A 123 -19.83 -10.62 -13.01
N TRP A 124 -18.81 -11.31 -13.49
CA TRP A 124 -17.49 -10.75 -13.76
C TRP A 124 -17.50 -9.55 -14.73
N TYR A 125 -18.45 -9.51 -15.67
CA TYR A 125 -18.57 -8.43 -16.65
C TYR A 125 -18.97 -7.08 -16.01
N PHE A 126 -19.71 -7.08 -14.91
CA PHE A 126 -19.98 -5.87 -14.16
C PHE A 126 -18.71 -5.35 -13.48
N LEU A 127 -17.88 -6.25 -12.94
CA LEU A 127 -16.61 -5.86 -12.31
C LEU A 127 -15.64 -5.32 -13.35
N VAL A 128 -15.52 -5.96 -14.50
CA VAL A 128 -14.67 -5.47 -15.59
C VAL A 128 -15.16 -4.13 -16.13
N GLY A 129 -16.46 -4.01 -16.40
CA GLY A 129 -17.06 -2.77 -16.91
C GLY A 129 -16.87 -1.58 -15.96
N SER A 130 -17.17 -1.78 -14.68
CA SER A 130 -17.00 -0.76 -13.66
C SER A 130 -15.54 -0.41 -13.41
N GLY A 131 -14.65 -1.40 -13.40
CA GLY A 131 -13.21 -1.20 -13.29
C GLY A 131 -12.66 -0.36 -14.46
N LEU A 132 -13.11 -0.63 -15.69
CA LEU A 132 -12.73 0.15 -16.86
C LEU A 132 -13.20 1.61 -16.75
N VAL A 133 -14.45 1.83 -16.34
CA VAL A 133 -14.97 3.18 -16.11
C VAL A 133 -14.17 3.91 -15.04
N MET A 134 -13.81 3.23 -13.95
CA MET A 134 -12.98 3.79 -12.89
C MET A 134 -11.58 4.19 -13.40
N VAL A 135 -10.94 3.33 -14.18
CA VAL A 135 -9.63 3.65 -14.79
C VAL A 135 -9.71 4.90 -15.67
N ILE A 136 -10.73 4.99 -16.55
CA ILE A 136 -10.93 6.17 -17.39
C ILE A 136 -11.19 7.41 -16.54
N ALA A 137 -12.06 7.31 -15.54
CA ALA A 137 -12.40 8.42 -14.66
C ALA A 137 -11.16 8.94 -13.90
N LEU A 138 -10.33 8.05 -13.35
CA LEU A 138 -9.08 8.42 -12.66
C LEU A 138 -8.06 9.04 -13.62
N ALA A 139 -7.89 8.47 -14.81
CA ALA A 139 -6.95 8.98 -15.82
C ALA A 139 -7.32 10.39 -16.31
N THR A 140 -8.62 10.70 -16.38
CA THR A 140 -9.12 12.01 -16.85
C THR A 140 -9.33 13.03 -15.73
N SER A 141 -9.32 12.58 -14.47
CA SER A 141 -9.63 13.44 -13.31
C SER A 141 -8.48 14.39 -12.98
N LYS A 142 -8.75 15.68 -13.05
CA LYS A 142 -7.80 16.73 -12.60
C LYS A 142 -7.42 16.60 -11.11
N LYS A 143 -8.35 16.11 -10.27
CA LYS A 143 -8.10 15.90 -8.84
C LYS A 143 -7.13 14.75 -8.61
N ALA A 144 -7.29 13.65 -9.35
CA ALA A 144 -6.34 12.52 -9.28
C ALA A 144 -4.94 12.94 -9.75
N GLN A 145 -4.85 13.73 -10.82
CA GLN A 145 -3.59 14.29 -11.29
C GLN A 145 -2.91 15.20 -10.24
N ALA A 146 -3.70 15.97 -9.48
CA ALA A 146 -3.17 16.79 -8.40
C ALA A 146 -2.56 15.94 -7.27
N VAL A 147 -3.18 14.79 -6.93
CA VAL A 147 -2.64 13.85 -5.95
C VAL A 147 -1.33 13.23 -6.46
N ILE A 148 -1.28 12.84 -7.73
CA ILE A 148 -0.04 12.32 -8.35
C ILE A 148 1.06 13.38 -8.26
N LYS A 149 0.76 14.63 -8.61
CA LYS A 149 1.73 15.73 -8.50
C LYS A 149 2.24 15.89 -7.07
N THR A 150 1.36 15.86 -6.07
CA THR A 150 1.76 15.93 -4.66
C THR A 150 2.68 14.77 -4.28
N SER A 151 2.38 13.54 -4.73
CA SER A 151 3.22 12.37 -4.46
C SER A 151 4.61 12.50 -5.10
N VAL A 152 4.69 13.04 -6.32
CA VAL A 152 5.96 13.31 -7.01
C VAL A 152 6.73 14.42 -6.29
N ASP A 153 6.02 15.47 -5.86
CA ASP A 153 6.62 16.59 -5.12
C ASP A 153 7.21 16.15 -3.76
N LEU A 154 6.59 15.19 -3.07
CA LEU A 154 7.10 14.59 -1.84
C LEU A 154 8.38 13.76 -2.03
N ALA A 155 8.60 13.28 -3.24
CA ALA A 155 9.76 12.46 -3.60
C ALA A 155 10.79 13.22 -4.47
N ARG A 156 10.75 14.55 -4.50
CA ARG A 156 11.68 15.37 -5.30
C ARG A 156 13.14 15.12 -4.95
N GLN A 157 13.99 15.23 -5.96
CA GLN A 157 15.45 15.17 -5.81
C GLN A 157 16.04 16.49 -5.32
N SER A 158 15.43 17.62 -5.67
CA SER A 158 15.92 18.97 -5.30
C SER A 158 15.22 19.51 -4.06
N ASP A 159 15.97 20.26 -3.25
CA ASP A 159 15.43 21.05 -2.15
C ASP A 159 14.62 22.23 -2.74
N GLY A 160 13.35 22.03 -2.96
CA GLY A 160 12.41 23.06 -3.37
C GLY A 160 11.70 23.65 -2.15
N ASN A 161 11.06 24.80 -2.31
CA ASN A 161 10.17 25.33 -1.29
C ASN A 161 9.09 24.32 -0.93
N GLU A 162 9.13 23.80 0.30
CA GLU A 162 8.10 22.92 0.82
C GLU A 162 6.82 23.72 1.05
N ASN A 163 5.76 23.38 0.33
CA ASN A 163 4.46 24.03 0.49
C ASN A 163 3.66 23.52 1.70
N PHE A 164 4.28 22.69 2.54
CA PHE A 164 3.62 22.11 3.72
C PHE A 164 3.92 22.97 4.95
N GLY A 165 2.85 23.49 5.57
CA GLY A 165 2.95 24.16 6.86
C GLY A 165 3.45 23.19 7.94
N THR A 166 4.47 23.60 8.71
CA THR A 166 4.96 22.78 9.82
C THR A 166 3.96 22.78 10.97
N SER A 167 3.45 21.60 11.35
CA SER A 167 2.61 21.50 12.55
C SER A 167 3.45 21.67 13.83
N PRO A 168 2.91 22.25 14.92
CA PRO A 168 3.60 22.36 16.20
C PRO A 168 4.07 21.00 16.73
N VAL A 169 3.26 19.97 16.54
CA VAL A 169 3.55 18.59 16.95
C VAL A 169 4.76 18.03 16.19
N ALA A 170 4.80 18.21 14.86
CA ALA A 170 5.93 17.79 14.05
C ALA A 170 7.25 18.47 14.50
N ARG A 171 7.21 19.77 14.84
CA ARG A 171 8.39 20.48 15.35
C ARG A 171 8.89 19.91 16.68
N VAL A 172 7.99 19.60 17.61
CA VAL A 172 8.36 19.00 18.90
C VAL A 172 8.97 17.62 18.67
N LEU A 173 8.37 16.80 17.80
CA LEU A 173 8.83 15.47 17.50
C LEU A 173 10.23 15.48 16.87
N VAL A 174 10.46 16.34 15.87
CA VAL A 174 11.77 16.52 15.24
C VAL A 174 12.82 17.01 16.23
N ARG A 175 12.49 17.97 17.11
CA ARG A 175 13.42 18.45 18.14
C ARG A 175 13.78 17.35 19.13
N THR A 176 12.79 16.53 19.56
CA THR A 176 13.03 15.42 20.48
C THR A 176 13.90 14.35 19.84
N CYS A 177 13.62 13.99 18.57
CA CYS A 177 14.45 13.05 17.81
C CYS A 177 15.87 13.58 17.60
N ASN A 178 16.04 14.84 17.25
CA ASN A 178 17.38 15.45 17.11
C ASN A 178 18.16 15.47 18.43
N ASN A 179 17.50 15.82 19.54
CA ASN A 179 18.15 15.80 20.84
C ASN A 179 18.54 14.38 21.26
N ALA A 180 17.67 13.41 21.07
CA ALA A 180 17.96 12.00 21.32
C ALA A 180 19.13 11.50 20.43
N SER A 181 19.10 11.81 19.14
CA SER A 181 20.16 11.47 18.19
C SER A 181 21.50 12.09 18.62
N ASN A 182 21.53 13.38 18.95
CA ASN A 182 22.74 14.06 19.41
C ASN A 182 23.29 13.46 20.71
N THR A 183 22.40 13.07 21.64
CA THR A 183 22.82 12.41 22.89
C THR A 183 23.40 11.04 22.61
N ILE A 184 22.79 10.25 21.71
CA ILE A 184 23.33 8.94 21.31
C ILE A 184 24.67 9.13 20.59
N LEU A 185 24.75 10.05 19.64
CA LEU A 185 25.98 10.32 18.89
C LEU A 185 27.11 10.86 19.75
N SER A 186 26.84 11.49 20.90
CA SER A 186 27.88 11.95 21.82
C SER A 186 28.61 10.79 22.52
N VAL A 187 27.97 9.63 22.65
CA VAL A 187 28.52 8.43 23.25
C VAL A 187 29.21 7.50 22.24
N VAL A 188 28.92 7.70 20.95
CA VAL A 188 29.45 6.88 19.87
C VAL A 188 30.90 7.26 19.55
N PRO A 189 31.84 6.28 19.42
CA PRO A 189 33.22 6.53 19.03
C PRO A 189 33.31 7.24 17.67
N LEU A 190 34.26 8.16 17.52
CA LEU A 190 34.47 8.95 16.31
C LEU A 190 34.54 8.10 15.03
N ARG A 191 35.20 6.94 15.08
CA ARG A 191 35.28 6.03 13.91
C ARG A 191 33.94 5.55 13.42
N VAL A 192 33.00 5.30 14.33
CA VAL A 192 31.63 4.86 13.97
C VAL A 192 30.84 6.07 13.44
N LYS A 193 31.05 7.23 14.01
CA LYS A 193 30.43 8.47 13.54
C LYS A 193 30.88 8.80 12.11
N ASP A 194 32.20 8.78 11.85
CA ASP A 194 32.75 9.00 10.51
C ASP A 194 32.26 7.95 9.50
N TRP A 195 32.11 6.70 9.94
CA TRP A 195 31.53 5.64 9.08
C TRP A 195 30.07 5.90 8.77
N ILE A 196 29.26 6.34 9.75
CA ILE A 196 27.86 6.73 9.53
C ILE A 196 27.82 7.94 8.59
N ASP A 197 28.57 9.01 8.90
CA ASP A 197 28.57 10.24 8.09
C ASP A 197 29.00 9.99 6.65
N SER A 198 29.98 9.07 6.43
CA SER A 198 30.40 8.67 5.09
C SER A 198 29.30 7.98 4.26
N ARG A 199 28.32 7.33 4.93
CA ARG A 199 27.17 6.68 4.27
C ARG A 199 26.08 7.67 3.87
N PHE A 200 26.01 8.82 4.55
CA PHE A 200 25.03 9.86 4.30
C PHE A 200 25.63 11.10 3.61
N ASN A 201 26.94 11.07 3.30
CA ASN A 201 27.60 12.15 2.61
C ASN A 201 27.22 12.14 1.13
N ASN A 202 26.34 13.06 0.74
CA ASN A 202 25.71 13.15 -0.58
C ASN A 202 26.59 13.83 -1.65
N ASN A 203 27.90 13.98 -1.42
CA ASN A 203 28.77 14.73 -2.33
C ASN A 203 28.97 14.09 -3.71
N GLU A 204 28.41 12.88 -3.95
CA GLU A 204 28.49 12.17 -5.23
C GLU A 204 27.18 11.48 -5.64
N ILE A 205 26.03 11.97 -5.22
CA ILE A 205 24.81 11.50 -5.87
C ILE A 205 24.84 12.06 -7.30
N ILE A 206 25.31 11.25 -8.22
CA ILE A 206 25.05 11.43 -9.64
C ILE A 206 23.53 11.37 -9.77
N LEU A 207 22.90 12.55 -9.77
CA LEU A 207 21.51 12.70 -10.12
C LEU A 207 21.36 12.03 -11.48
N GLU A 208 20.64 10.90 -11.52
CA GLU A 208 20.22 10.37 -12.82
C GLU A 208 19.36 11.48 -13.44
N ASP A 209 19.91 12.24 -14.37
CA ASP A 209 19.27 13.40 -15.04
C ASP A 209 17.89 13.08 -15.65
N LYS A 210 17.52 11.81 -15.68
CA LYS A 210 16.26 11.29 -16.21
C LYS A 210 15.24 10.87 -15.16
N ALA A 211 15.59 10.86 -13.87
CA ALA A 211 14.65 10.47 -12.83
C ALA A 211 13.86 11.69 -12.36
N SER A 212 12.53 11.64 -12.50
CA SER A 212 11.62 12.70 -12.07
C SER A 212 11.58 12.86 -10.54
N PHE A 213 12.05 11.85 -9.78
CA PHE A 213 11.99 11.80 -8.32
C PHE A 213 13.10 10.95 -7.73
N ASP A 214 13.39 11.17 -6.43
CA ASP A 214 14.33 10.37 -5.66
C ASP A 214 13.77 8.98 -5.36
N LEU A 215 14.41 7.95 -5.92
CA LEU A 215 13.99 6.55 -5.76
C LEU A 215 14.06 6.07 -4.30
N VAL A 216 15.04 6.54 -3.52
CA VAL A 216 15.16 6.15 -2.12
C VAL A 216 14.00 6.74 -1.32
N ARG A 217 13.76 8.04 -1.47
CA ARG A 217 12.67 8.76 -0.80
C ARG A 217 11.30 8.18 -1.20
N ALA A 218 11.08 7.94 -2.49
CA ALA A 218 9.86 7.33 -2.98
C ALA A 218 9.63 5.91 -2.42
N SER A 219 10.67 5.06 -2.35
CA SER A 219 10.55 3.71 -1.81
C SER A 219 10.21 3.72 -0.31
N VAL A 220 10.82 4.62 0.46
CA VAL A 220 10.51 4.79 1.89
C VAL A 220 9.07 5.26 2.08
N ASN A 221 8.62 6.25 1.30
CA ASN A 221 7.25 6.77 1.37
C ASN A 221 6.21 5.68 1.08
N VAL A 222 6.43 4.86 0.06
CA VAL A 222 5.52 3.76 -0.29
C VAL A 222 5.43 2.72 0.83
N VAL A 223 6.57 2.33 1.41
CA VAL A 223 6.59 1.35 2.51
C VAL A 223 5.92 1.91 3.76
N LEU A 224 6.24 3.15 4.15
CA LEU A 224 5.62 3.80 5.31
C LEU A 224 4.12 3.98 5.12
N SER A 225 3.67 4.38 3.94
CA SER A 225 2.23 4.50 3.63
C SER A 225 1.52 3.16 3.80
N GLY A 226 2.09 2.08 3.27
CA GLY A 226 1.55 0.73 3.43
C GLY A 226 1.46 0.29 4.90
N LEU A 227 2.52 0.52 5.67
CA LEU A 227 2.54 0.19 7.10
C LEU A 227 1.55 1.02 7.91
N LEU A 228 1.43 2.32 7.66
CA LEU A 228 0.48 3.19 8.35
C LEU A 228 -0.97 2.80 8.07
N ILE A 229 -1.29 2.45 6.81
CA ILE A 229 -2.61 1.94 6.45
C ILE A 229 -2.87 0.60 7.15
N ALA A 230 -1.90 -0.32 7.17
CA ALA A 230 -2.04 -1.59 7.85
C ALA A 230 -2.30 -1.42 9.36
N LEU A 231 -1.58 -0.52 10.02
CA LEU A 231 -1.79 -0.18 11.43
C LEU A 231 -3.15 0.50 11.67
N GLY A 232 -3.50 1.51 10.87
CA GLY A 232 -4.75 2.25 11.02
C GLY A 232 -6.00 1.41 10.80
N THR A 233 -5.91 0.33 10.04
CA THR A 233 -7.03 -0.59 9.80
C THR A 233 -7.03 -1.82 10.72
N SER A 234 -6.02 -1.97 11.58
CA SER A 234 -5.97 -3.03 12.61
C SER A 234 -6.49 -2.59 13.97
N LEU A 235 -6.67 -1.30 14.17
CA LEU A 235 -7.30 -0.68 15.34
C LEU A 235 -8.80 -0.58 15.16
#